data_4e04874612fdb4c25cc2dd418f5f507f
#
_entry.id   4e04874612fdb4c25cc2dd418f5f507f
#
_cell.length_a   1.000
_cell.length_b   1.000
_cell.length_c   1.000
_cell.angle_alpha   90.00
_cell.angle_beta   90.00
_cell.angle_gamma   90.00
#
_symmetry.space_group_name_H-M   'P 1'
#
loop_
_entity.id
_entity.type
_entity.pdbx_description
1 polymer ?
#
loop_
_entity_poly.entity_id
_entity_poly.type
_entity_poly.pdbx_seq_one_letter_code
_entity_poly.pdbx_strand_id
1 'polypeptide(L)'
;MAKKKKLTKAERKEARLRKGKQWLLTYTGSPKKMNKHYRERFHVDAVTAAKDLQELGVNYTQEQLDQIKQAEEQRLRQRRMEREARERERLA
;
A
#
# COMPACT_ATOMS: atom_id res chain seq x y z
N MET A 1 8.15 33.45 -8.64
CA MET A 1 8.33 32.12 -7.98
C MET A 1 7.51 31.06 -8.67
N ALA A 2 8.15 30.04 -9.17
CA ALA A 2 7.44 28.93 -9.76
C ALA A 2 6.72 28.16 -8.65
N LYS A 3 5.41 28.07 -8.72
CA LYS A 3 4.66 27.19 -7.85
C LYS A 3 5.05 25.75 -8.15
N LYS A 4 5.38 24.99 -7.11
CA LYS A 4 5.60 23.54 -7.27
C LYS A 4 4.35 22.94 -7.88
N LYS A 5 4.48 22.42 -9.08
CA LYS A 5 3.40 21.73 -9.78
C LYS A 5 3.11 20.45 -9.02
N LYS A 6 1.84 20.20 -8.68
CA LYS A 6 1.44 18.93 -8.09
C LYS A 6 1.66 17.81 -9.11
N LEU A 7 2.35 16.77 -8.69
CA LEU A 7 2.53 15.59 -9.52
C LEU A 7 1.20 14.92 -9.79
N THR A 8 1.01 14.44 -11.01
CA THR A 8 -0.14 13.60 -11.35
C THR A 8 -0.03 12.25 -10.64
N LYS A 9 -1.13 11.49 -10.63
CA LYS A 9 -1.14 10.13 -10.07
C LYS A 9 -0.10 9.24 -10.76
N ALA A 10 0.02 9.34 -12.08
CA ALA A 10 0.99 8.58 -12.86
C ALA A 10 2.43 8.96 -12.51
N GLU A 11 2.69 10.25 -12.37
CA GLU A 11 4.02 10.75 -12.00
C GLU A 11 4.42 10.32 -10.58
N ARG A 12 3.48 10.33 -9.64
CA ARG A 12 3.71 9.83 -8.28
C ARG A 12 4.04 8.34 -8.29
N LYS A 13 3.33 7.57 -9.09
CA LYS A 13 3.58 6.14 -9.25
C LYS A 13 4.97 5.88 -9.82
N GLU A 14 5.36 6.60 -10.87
CA GLU A 14 6.68 6.47 -11.46
C GLU A 14 7.79 6.80 -10.46
N ALA A 15 7.64 7.89 -9.72
CA ALA A 15 8.62 8.30 -8.70
C ALA A 15 8.72 7.24 -7.61
N ARG A 16 7.59 6.69 -7.18
CA ARG A 16 7.54 5.65 -6.16
C ARG A 16 8.22 4.37 -6.66
N LEU A 17 7.95 3.96 -7.90
CA LEU A 17 8.56 2.76 -8.47
C LEU A 17 10.08 2.91 -8.62
N ARG A 18 10.55 4.08 -9.02
CA ARG A 18 11.98 4.37 -9.14
C ARG A 18 12.67 4.24 -7.79
N LYS A 19 12.10 4.86 -6.76
CA LYS A 19 12.61 4.76 -5.38
C LYS A 19 12.47 3.34 -4.83
N GLY A 20 11.38 2.68 -5.17
CA GLY A 20 11.12 1.29 -4.78
C GLY A 20 12.14 0.32 -5.33
N LYS A 21 12.57 0.52 -6.57
CA LYS A 21 13.61 -0.29 -7.18
C LYS A 21 14.92 -0.20 -6.39
N GLN A 22 15.33 1.01 -6.02
CA GLN A 22 16.53 1.21 -5.21
C GLN A 22 16.36 0.62 -3.82
N TRP A 23 15.18 0.78 -3.22
CA TRP A 23 14.87 0.21 -1.93
C TRP A 23 14.98 -1.32 -1.93
N LEU A 24 14.49 -1.98 -2.99
CA LEU A 24 14.58 -3.43 -3.13
C LEU A 24 16.03 -3.91 -3.22
N LEU A 25 16.88 -3.16 -3.90
CA LEU A 25 18.30 -3.52 -4.02
C LEU A 25 19.01 -3.53 -2.67
N THR A 26 18.54 -2.73 -1.72
CA THR A 26 19.14 -2.61 -0.39
C THR A 26 18.30 -3.31 0.70
N TYR A 27 17.19 -3.94 0.31
CA TYR A 27 16.31 -4.59 1.27
C TYR A 27 16.94 -5.88 1.81
N THR A 28 17.06 -5.96 3.14
CA THR A 28 17.68 -7.10 3.83
C THR A 28 16.68 -7.89 4.68
N GLY A 29 15.42 -7.50 4.70
CA GLY A 29 14.38 -8.17 5.46
C GLY A 29 13.89 -9.46 4.80
N SER A 30 12.98 -10.17 5.47
CA SER A 30 12.40 -11.40 4.94
C SER A 30 11.38 -11.10 3.83
N PRO A 31 11.23 -12.02 2.85
CA PRO A 31 10.22 -11.85 1.80
C PRO A 31 8.79 -11.72 2.35
N LYS A 32 8.50 -12.38 3.46
CA LYS A 32 7.17 -12.30 4.10
C LYS A 32 6.82 -10.91 4.61
N LYS A 33 7.83 -10.16 5.04
CA LYS A 33 7.65 -8.81 5.59
C LYS A 33 7.86 -7.71 4.56
N MET A 34 8.23 -8.06 3.34
CA MET A 34 8.54 -7.11 2.27
C MET A 34 7.37 -6.17 1.99
N ASN A 35 6.15 -6.70 1.88
CA ASN A 35 4.94 -5.89 1.65
C ASN A 35 4.72 -4.89 2.78
N LYS A 36 4.83 -5.35 4.02
CA LYS A 36 4.68 -4.50 5.21
C LYS A 36 5.71 -3.37 5.22
N HIS A 37 6.97 -3.69 5.00
CA HIS A 37 8.05 -2.70 4.99
C HIS A 37 7.90 -1.71 3.85
N TYR A 38 7.47 -2.17 2.68
CA TYR A 38 7.18 -1.31 1.53
C TYR A 38 6.05 -0.32 1.84
N ARG A 39 4.96 -0.81 2.44
CA ARG A 39 3.84 0.05 2.85
C ARG A 39 4.28 1.14 3.81
N GLU A 40 5.09 0.79 4.79
CA GLU A 40 5.60 1.73 5.78
C GLU A 40 6.53 2.77 5.16
N ARG A 41 7.36 2.33 4.22
CA ARG A 41 8.33 3.23 3.56
C ARG A 41 7.67 4.21 2.61
N PHE A 42 6.67 3.78 1.85
CA PHE A 42 6.07 4.57 0.77
C PHE A 42 4.65 5.04 1.08
N HIS A 43 4.13 4.72 2.25
CA HIS A 43 2.79 5.14 2.71
C HIS A 43 1.68 4.75 1.74
N VAL A 44 1.66 3.50 1.32
CA VAL A 44 0.65 2.94 0.44
C VAL A 44 -0.06 1.76 1.12
N ASP A 45 -1.22 1.36 0.61
CA ASP A 45 -1.94 0.21 1.13
C ASP A 45 -1.31 -1.11 0.65
N ALA A 46 -1.78 -2.23 1.20
CA ALA A 46 -1.22 -3.55 0.91
C ALA A 46 -1.39 -3.97 -0.55
N VAL A 47 -2.51 -3.61 -1.17
CA VAL A 47 -2.79 -3.93 -2.57
C VAL A 47 -1.87 -3.14 -3.50
N THR A 48 -1.73 -1.84 -3.26
CA THR A 48 -0.82 -0.99 -4.03
C THR A 48 0.62 -1.44 -3.88
N ALA A 49 1.03 -1.78 -2.65
CA ALA A 49 2.38 -2.30 -2.39
C ALA A 49 2.63 -3.59 -3.19
N ALA A 50 1.68 -4.52 -3.20
CA ALA A 50 1.82 -5.76 -3.95
C ALA A 50 1.93 -5.51 -5.46
N LYS A 51 1.12 -4.61 -6.00
CA LYS A 51 1.17 -4.25 -7.42
C LYS A 51 2.51 -3.62 -7.79
N ASP A 52 2.99 -2.68 -6.97
CA ASP A 52 4.28 -2.03 -7.18
C ASP A 52 5.42 -3.05 -7.13
N LEU A 53 5.41 -3.93 -6.14
CA LEU A 53 6.45 -4.95 -5.99
C LEU A 53 6.44 -5.93 -7.16
N GLN A 54 5.26 -6.29 -7.69
CA GLN A 54 5.17 -7.12 -8.89
C GLN A 54 5.79 -6.43 -10.11
N GLU A 55 5.53 -5.15 -10.29
CA GLU A 55 6.13 -4.37 -11.38
C GLU A 55 7.65 -4.29 -11.25
N LEU A 56 8.15 -4.34 -10.02
CA LEU A 56 9.58 -4.31 -9.72
C LEU A 56 10.23 -5.70 -9.80
N GLY A 57 9.46 -6.73 -10.12
CA GLY A 57 9.99 -8.07 -10.35
C GLY A 57 9.78 -9.07 -9.22
N VAL A 58 9.07 -8.69 -8.16
CA VAL A 58 8.74 -9.60 -7.06
C VAL A 58 7.60 -10.51 -7.50
N ASN A 59 7.79 -11.81 -7.32
CA ASN A 59 6.78 -12.81 -7.69
C ASN A 59 5.79 -13.03 -6.56
N TYR A 60 4.51 -12.83 -6.86
CA TYR A 60 3.40 -13.18 -5.98
C TYR A 60 2.56 -14.25 -6.64
N THR A 61 2.14 -15.25 -5.88
CA THR A 61 1.15 -16.21 -6.36
C THR A 61 -0.23 -15.56 -6.35
N GLN A 62 -1.15 -16.10 -7.14
CA GLN A 62 -2.54 -15.60 -7.15
C GLN A 62 -3.15 -15.73 -5.75
N GLU A 63 -2.86 -16.82 -5.05
CA GLU A 63 -3.33 -17.04 -3.68
C GLU A 63 -2.83 -15.94 -2.73
N GLN A 64 -1.55 -15.56 -2.83
CA GLN A 64 -1.00 -14.49 -2.02
C GLN A 64 -1.67 -13.15 -2.30
N LEU A 65 -1.92 -12.84 -3.57
CA LEU A 65 -2.61 -11.61 -3.97
C LEU A 65 -4.05 -11.59 -3.45
N ASP A 66 -4.75 -12.71 -3.54
CA ASP A 66 -6.12 -12.84 -3.03
C ASP A 66 -6.17 -12.65 -1.52
N GLN A 67 -5.22 -13.21 -0.78
CA GLN A 67 -5.12 -13.04 0.66
C GLN A 67 -4.87 -11.58 1.04
N ILE A 68 -3.97 -10.90 0.33
CA ILE A 68 -3.69 -9.48 0.55
C ILE A 68 -4.94 -8.65 0.31
N LYS A 69 -5.65 -8.92 -0.78
CA LYS A 69 -6.88 -8.22 -1.14
C LYS A 69 -7.98 -8.43 -0.11
N GLN A 70 -8.19 -9.66 0.32
CA GLN A 70 -9.18 -10.00 1.35
C GLN A 70 -8.88 -9.34 2.68
N ALA A 71 -7.61 -9.36 3.10
CA ALA A 71 -7.19 -8.73 4.35
C ALA A 71 -7.46 -7.21 4.31
N GLU A 72 -7.19 -6.57 3.18
CA GLU A 72 -7.43 -5.13 3.00
C GLU A 72 -8.93 -4.81 3.03
N GLU A 73 -9.75 -5.64 2.37
CA GLU A 73 -11.21 -5.48 2.37
C GLU A 73 -11.78 -5.62 3.78
N GLN A 74 -11.29 -6.60 4.55
CA GLN A 74 -11.72 -6.80 5.94
C GLN A 74 -11.33 -5.61 6.82
N ARG A 75 -10.12 -5.09 6.65
CA ARG A 75 -9.65 -3.93 7.40
C ARG A 75 -10.51 -2.70 7.13
N LEU A 76 -10.85 -2.45 5.87
CA LEU A 76 -11.71 -1.33 5.48
C LEU A 76 -13.12 -1.49 6.01
N ARG A 77 -13.66 -2.72 5.97
CA ARG A 77 -14.98 -3.04 6.50
C ARG A 77 -15.05 -2.80 8.01
N GLN A 78 -14.03 -3.26 8.72
CA GLN A 78 -13.94 -3.07 10.17
C GLN A 78 -13.87 -1.60 10.55
N ARG A 79 -13.08 -0.81 9.83
CA ARG A 79 -13.00 0.64 10.03
C ARG A 79 -14.36 1.30 9.84
N ARG A 80 -15.10 0.89 8.81
CA ARG A 80 -16.44 1.42 8.53
C ARG A 80 -17.39 1.09 9.68
N MET A 81 -17.37 -0.13 10.16
CA MET A 81 -18.21 -0.55 11.28
C MET A 81 -17.89 0.22 12.57
N GLU A 82 -16.62 0.42 12.86
CA GLU A 82 -16.19 1.21 14.00
C GLU A 82 -16.66 2.66 13.91
N ARG A 83 -16.57 3.24 12.71
CA ARG A 83 -17.03 4.62 12.47
C ARG A 83 -18.53 4.73 12.68
N GLU A 84 -19.30 3.80 12.17
CA GLU A 84 -20.76 3.75 12.33
C GLU A 84 -21.15 3.59 13.82
N ALA A 85 -20.42 2.74 14.54
CA ALA A 85 -20.64 2.54 15.97
C ALA A 85 -20.40 3.83 16.76
N ARG A 86 -19.33 4.57 16.44
CA ARG A 86 -19.04 5.86 17.09
C ARG A 86 -20.12 6.89 16.80
N GLU A 87 -20.61 6.93 15.57
CA GLU A 87 -21.70 7.85 15.19
C GLU A 87 -22.99 7.54 15.96
N ARG A 88 -23.33 6.27 16.12
CA ARG A 88 -24.48 5.84 16.92
C ARG A 88 -24.36 6.28 18.37
N GLU A 89 -23.19 6.09 18.97
CA GLU A 89 -22.93 6.52 20.35
C GLU A 89 -23.08 8.04 20.49
N ARG A 90 -22.56 8.79 19.51
CA ARG A 90 -22.62 10.25 19.54
C ARG A 90 -24.03 10.77 19.37
N LEU A 91 -24.88 10.07 18.63
CA LEU A 91 -26.27 10.48 18.37
C LEU A 91 -27.26 9.97 19.42
N ALA A 92 -26.83 9.04 20.26
CA ALA A 92 -27.68 8.48 21.32
C ALA A 92 -27.87 9.46 22.48
#